data_2efbbb874bfd8c0a398be8c7bf8e080e
#
_entry.id   2efbbb874bfd8c0a398be8c7bf8e080e
#
_cell.length_a   1.000
_cell.length_b   1.000
_cell.length_c   1.000
_cell.angle_alpha   90.00
_cell.angle_beta   90.00
_cell.angle_gamma   90.00
#
_symmetry.space_group_name_H-M   'P 1'
#
loop_
_entity.id
_entity.type
_entity.pdbx_description
1 polymer ?
#
loop_
_entity_poly.entity_id
_entity_poly.type
_entity_poly.pdbx_seq_one_letter_code
_entity_poly.pdbx_strand_id
1 'polypeptide(L)'
;MGEFLPSTPGWEGTFMKGAYMCARVGNTSATQALIKTPLINLDEANDAVLTFKGAPYGSDGTKLTITVEGDGELGQNEFTMTYNQWTEFKTTLKGKGKVRLVIQGEKRYFLDDVLVVPATTGISGVTADKPNLKGRIYTTSGVYVGTDFDVLPQGVYVVNGKKVVK
;
A
#
# COMPACT_ATOMS: atom_id res chain seq x y z
N MET A 1 -13.49 22.63 -15.68
CA MET A 1 -12.20 21.97 -15.44
C MET A 1 -11.15 23.04 -15.24
N GLY A 2 -10.45 22.98 -14.12
CA GLY A 2 -9.45 23.94 -13.70
C GLY A 2 -8.01 23.48 -13.95
N GLU A 3 -7.08 24.24 -13.38
CA GLU A 3 -5.68 23.84 -13.29
C GLU A 3 -5.54 22.57 -12.45
N PHE A 4 -4.56 21.70 -12.81
CA PHE A 4 -4.23 20.54 -12.00
C PHE A 4 -3.36 20.97 -10.83
N LEU A 5 -3.92 20.92 -9.62
CA LEU A 5 -3.28 21.27 -8.37
C LEU A 5 -3.22 20.04 -7.45
N PRO A 6 -2.20 19.19 -7.59
CA PRO A 6 -2.07 18.00 -6.75
C PRO A 6 -1.70 18.37 -5.32
N SER A 7 -2.12 17.55 -4.34
CA SER A 7 -1.74 17.70 -2.94
C SER A 7 -0.24 17.51 -2.68
N THR A 8 0.43 16.75 -3.56
CA THR A 8 1.87 16.51 -3.51
C THR A 8 2.53 17.06 -4.80
N PRO A 9 3.58 17.89 -4.73
CA PRO A 9 4.26 18.41 -5.91
C PRO A 9 5.06 17.32 -6.64
N GLY A 10 5.44 17.59 -7.89
CA GLY A 10 6.34 16.73 -8.67
C GLY A 10 5.63 15.76 -9.62
N TRP A 11 4.33 15.89 -9.80
CA TRP A 11 3.60 15.23 -10.88
C TRP A 11 3.95 15.84 -12.23
N GLU A 12 4.14 15.01 -13.23
CA GLU A 12 4.42 15.40 -14.61
C GLU A 12 3.48 14.67 -15.56
N GLY A 13 3.14 15.25 -16.69
CA GLY A 13 2.32 14.57 -17.69
C GLY A 13 1.78 15.49 -18.76
N THR A 14 1.04 14.93 -19.70
CA THR A 14 0.46 15.64 -20.83
C THR A 14 -1.03 15.87 -20.64
N PHE A 15 -1.47 17.12 -20.88
CA PHE A 15 -2.91 17.48 -20.85
C PHE A 15 -3.60 17.16 -19.53
N MET A 16 -2.91 17.36 -18.40
CA MET A 16 -3.49 17.22 -17.07
C MET A 16 -4.37 18.39 -16.72
N LYS A 17 -5.53 18.15 -16.17
CA LYS A 17 -6.45 19.16 -15.64
C LYS A 17 -7.06 18.69 -14.31
N GLY A 18 -7.32 19.64 -13.42
CA GLY A 18 -8.13 19.39 -12.23
C GLY A 18 -9.61 19.22 -12.59
N ALA A 19 -10.25 18.20 -12.05
CA ALA A 19 -11.65 17.90 -12.27
C ALA A 19 -12.29 17.36 -10.99
N TYR A 20 -13.08 18.18 -10.28
CA TYR A 20 -13.82 17.75 -9.08
C TYR A 20 -12.94 17.02 -8.05
N MET A 21 -11.79 17.62 -7.72
CA MET A 21 -10.78 17.10 -6.77
C MET A 21 -9.96 15.88 -7.26
N CYS A 22 -10.13 15.44 -8.50
CA CYS A 22 -9.31 14.40 -9.13
C CYS A 22 -8.52 14.96 -10.34
N ALA A 23 -7.58 14.15 -10.85
CA ALA A 23 -6.90 14.45 -12.11
C ALA A 23 -7.71 13.93 -13.30
N ARG A 24 -7.94 14.78 -14.31
CA ARG A 24 -8.28 14.33 -15.65
C ARG A 24 -7.02 14.35 -16.51
N VAL A 25 -6.66 13.21 -17.06
CA VAL A 25 -5.48 13.03 -17.90
C VAL A 25 -5.89 12.86 -19.36
N GLY A 26 -5.16 13.52 -20.27
CA GLY A 26 -5.39 13.46 -21.70
C GLY A 26 -6.37 14.50 -22.26
N ASN A 27 -6.43 14.58 -23.58
CA ASN A 27 -7.36 15.40 -24.35
C ASN A 27 -8.01 14.61 -25.49
N THR A 28 -8.90 15.21 -26.26
CA THR A 28 -9.63 14.57 -27.36
C THR A 28 -8.73 14.10 -28.51
N SER A 29 -7.60 14.77 -28.70
CA SER A 29 -6.65 14.48 -29.77
C SER A 29 -5.52 13.53 -29.33
N ALA A 30 -5.37 13.28 -28.02
CA ALA A 30 -4.33 12.40 -27.50
C ALA A 30 -4.72 10.93 -27.75
N THR A 31 -3.89 10.22 -28.49
CA THR A 31 -4.00 8.78 -28.66
C THR A 31 -3.52 8.04 -27.42
N GLN A 32 -2.70 8.69 -26.60
CA GLN A 32 -2.19 8.19 -25.32
C GLN A 32 -2.15 9.33 -24.32
N ALA A 33 -2.75 9.12 -23.16
CA ALA A 33 -2.74 10.05 -22.06
C ALA A 33 -1.89 9.49 -20.92
N LEU A 34 -0.87 10.20 -20.51
CA LEU A 34 0.02 9.74 -19.45
C LEU A 34 0.20 10.79 -18.35
N ILE A 35 0.41 10.28 -17.13
CA ILE A 35 0.82 11.04 -15.96
C ILE A 35 1.92 10.28 -15.23
N LYS A 36 2.91 11.00 -14.73
CA LYS A 36 3.99 10.45 -13.91
C LYS A 36 3.85 10.91 -12.47
N THR A 37 4.06 10.00 -11.56
CA THR A 37 4.08 10.34 -10.13
C THR A 37 5.30 11.20 -9.77
N PRO A 38 5.29 11.89 -8.62
CA PRO A 38 6.52 12.30 -7.97
C PRO A 38 7.49 11.12 -7.78
N LEU A 39 8.76 11.43 -7.48
CA LEU A 39 9.72 10.40 -7.11
C LEU A 39 9.28 9.70 -5.82
N ILE A 40 9.24 8.38 -5.87
CA ILE A 40 8.94 7.49 -4.76
C ILE A 40 10.27 6.88 -4.32
N ASN A 41 10.57 6.96 -3.03
CA ASN A 41 11.75 6.31 -2.47
C ASN A 41 11.37 4.94 -1.94
N LEU A 42 11.92 3.88 -2.52
CA LEU A 42 11.70 2.50 -2.10
C LEU A 42 12.82 2.06 -1.17
N ASP A 43 12.43 1.42 -0.08
CA ASP A 43 13.34 0.75 0.84
C ASP A 43 13.61 -0.67 0.32
N GLU A 44 14.87 -1.04 0.15
CA GLU A 44 15.28 -2.37 -0.32
C GLU A 44 14.77 -3.53 0.56
N ALA A 45 14.48 -3.26 1.82
CA ALA A 45 14.06 -4.28 2.77
C ALA A 45 12.56 -4.62 2.72
N ASN A 46 11.75 -3.76 2.08
CA ASN A 46 10.30 -3.89 2.13
C ASN A 46 9.66 -3.65 0.77
N ASP A 47 8.79 -4.55 0.37
CA ASP A 47 7.87 -4.31 -0.72
C ASP A 47 6.95 -3.13 -0.37
N ALA A 48 6.46 -2.43 -1.38
CA ALA A 48 5.43 -1.42 -1.24
C ALA A 48 4.11 -1.88 -1.86
N VAL A 49 3.03 -1.24 -1.47
CA VAL A 49 1.70 -1.44 -2.05
C VAL A 49 1.28 -0.13 -2.71
N LEU A 50 0.99 -0.21 -4.00
CA LEU A 50 0.32 0.85 -4.76
C LEU A 50 -1.18 0.62 -4.72
N THR A 51 -1.94 1.64 -4.32
CA THR A 51 -3.40 1.72 -4.52
C THR A 51 -3.74 2.99 -5.28
N PHE A 52 -4.76 2.94 -6.11
CA PHE A 52 -5.27 4.11 -6.81
C PHE A 52 -6.70 3.88 -7.30
N LYS A 53 -7.39 4.96 -7.66
CA LYS A 53 -8.69 4.90 -8.30
C LYS A 53 -8.61 5.43 -9.72
N GLY A 54 -9.27 4.76 -10.65
CA GLY A 54 -9.38 5.16 -12.03
C GLY A 54 -10.80 5.07 -12.55
N ALA A 55 -11.15 5.98 -13.48
CA ALA A 55 -12.40 5.93 -14.22
C ALA A 55 -12.19 6.40 -15.66
N PRO A 56 -12.81 5.79 -16.67
CA PRO A 56 -12.72 6.27 -18.04
C PRO A 56 -13.47 7.59 -18.19
N TYR A 57 -12.98 8.46 -19.07
CA TYR A 57 -13.70 9.69 -19.41
C TYR A 57 -14.79 9.39 -20.45
N GLY A 58 -16.04 9.37 -20.01
CA GLY A 58 -17.18 9.05 -20.87
C GLY A 58 -17.06 7.65 -21.49
N SER A 59 -17.07 7.57 -22.81
CA SER A 59 -16.91 6.33 -23.58
C SER A 59 -15.47 6.07 -24.06
N ASP A 60 -14.48 6.77 -23.54
CA ASP A 60 -13.07 6.54 -23.87
C ASP A 60 -12.62 5.16 -23.37
N GLY A 61 -11.42 4.71 -23.78
CA GLY A 61 -10.92 3.37 -23.44
C GLY A 61 -10.83 3.11 -21.92
N THR A 62 -10.94 1.85 -21.55
CA THR A 62 -10.97 1.42 -20.15
C THR A 62 -9.62 0.93 -19.62
N LYS A 63 -8.63 0.73 -20.50
CA LYS A 63 -7.33 0.17 -20.10
C LYS A 63 -6.40 1.26 -19.55
N LEU A 64 -5.74 0.92 -18.46
CA LEU A 64 -4.60 1.63 -17.91
C LEU A 64 -3.40 0.68 -17.89
N THR A 65 -2.25 1.18 -18.29
CA THR A 65 -0.96 0.50 -18.14
C THR A 65 -0.06 1.33 -17.25
N ILE A 66 0.62 0.70 -16.32
CA ILE A 66 1.58 1.37 -15.44
C ILE A 66 2.96 0.78 -15.69
N THR A 67 3.92 1.64 -15.98
CA THR A 67 5.35 1.27 -16.06
C THR A 67 6.14 1.95 -14.96
N VAL A 68 7.28 1.38 -14.60
CA VAL A 68 8.17 1.92 -13.58
C VAL A 68 9.42 2.48 -14.23
N GLU A 69 9.72 3.75 -14.00
CA GLU A 69 11.02 4.35 -14.30
C GLU A 69 11.92 4.19 -13.07
N GLY A 70 13.10 3.61 -13.24
CA GLY A 70 14.04 3.27 -12.16
C GLY A 70 14.10 1.77 -11.89
N ASP A 71 14.70 1.39 -10.76
CA ASP A 71 14.89 -0.02 -10.37
C ASP A 71 13.66 -0.51 -9.58
N GLY A 72 12.59 -0.80 -10.30
CA GLY A 72 11.33 -1.24 -9.70
C GLY A 72 10.48 -2.11 -10.62
N GLU A 73 9.61 -2.91 -10.02
CA GLU A 73 8.71 -3.85 -10.67
C GLU A 73 7.33 -3.83 -10.00
N LEU A 74 6.27 -3.91 -10.80
CA LEU A 74 4.88 -4.07 -10.33
C LEU A 74 4.46 -5.54 -10.43
N GLY A 75 3.72 -6.02 -9.43
CA GLY A 75 3.10 -7.34 -9.46
C GLY A 75 2.01 -7.46 -10.54
N GLN A 76 1.32 -6.36 -10.83
CA GLN A 76 0.40 -6.20 -11.96
C GLN A 76 0.60 -4.80 -12.54
N ASN A 77 0.65 -4.70 -13.86
CA ASN A 77 0.89 -3.46 -14.59
C ASN A 77 -0.22 -3.06 -15.57
N GLU A 78 -1.19 -3.93 -15.82
CA GLU A 78 -2.35 -3.66 -16.67
C GLU A 78 -3.64 -3.72 -15.85
N PHE A 79 -4.49 -2.70 -16.00
CA PHE A 79 -5.72 -2.52 -15.22
C PHE A 79 -6.87 -2.17 -16.14
N THR A 80 -8.06 -2.66 -15.82
CA THR A 80 -9.28 -2.36 -16.59
C THR A 80 -10.28 -1.60 -15.72
N MET A 81 -10.53 -0.35 -16.07
CA MET A 81 -11.55 0.50 -15.46
C MET A 81 -12.96 0.07 -15.88
N THR A 82 -13.95 0.43 -15.09
CA THR A 82 -15.36 0.18 -15.41
C THR A 82 -16.04 1.49 -15.81
N TYR A 83 -16.86 1.46 -16.86
CA TYR A 83 -17.60 2.63 -17.32
C TYR A 83 -18.54 3.18 -16.24
N ASN A 84 -18.62 4.51 -16.17
CA ASN A 84 -19.53 5.28 -15.32
C ASN A 84 -19.33 5.04 -13.81
N GLN A 85 -18.20 4.50 -13.39
CA GLN A 85 -17.86 4.33 -11.98
C GLN A 85 -16.36 4.39 -11.73
N TRP A 86 -15.99 4.73 -10.51
CA TRP A 86 -14.64 4.60 -10.03
C TRP A 86 -14.30 3.13 -9.78
N THR A 87 -13.15 2.70 -10.28
CA THR A 87 -12.59 1.38 -10.00
C THR A 87 -11.35 1.55 -9.13
N GLU A 88 -11.31 0.86 -8.00
CA GLU A 88 -10.14 0.83 -7.13
C GLU A 88 -9.20 -0.30 -7.54
N PHE A 89 -7.92 0.01 -7.58
CA PHE A 89 -6.86 -0.91 -7.96
C PHE A 89 -5.82 -1.03 -6.87
N LYS A 90 -5.21 -2.20 -6.77
CA LYS A 90 -4.15 -2.49 -5.82
C LYS A 90 -3.13 -3.44 -6.46
N THR A 91 -1.85 -3.13 -6.32
CA THR A 91 -0.75 -4.00 -6.76
C THR A 91 0.47 -3.84 -5.85
N THR A 92 1.37 -4.79 -5.89
CA THR A 92 2.66 -4.69 -5.21
C THR A 92 3.63 -3.88 -6.07
N LEU A 93 4.50 -3.12 -5.43
CA LEU A 93 5.62 -2.41 -6.03
C LEU A 93 6.88 -2.85 -5.31
N LYS A 94 7.78 -3.50 -6.02
CA LYS A 94 9.09 -3.95 -5.53
C LYS A 94 10.17 -3.12 -6.17
N GLY A 95 11.31 -3.01 -5.50
CA GLY A 95 12.45 -2.30 -6.05
C GLY A 95 13.28 -1.60 -5.00
N LYS A 96 14.17 -0.74 -5.45
CA LYS A 96 15.07 0.02 -4.58
C LYS A 96 15.37 1.40 -5.11
N GLY A 97 15.75 2.29 -4.18
CA GLY A 97 16.09 3.65 -4.52
C GLY A 97 14.90 4.47 -5.01
N LYS A 98 15.13 5.37 -5.93
CA LYS A 98 14.09 6.29 -6.42
C LYS A 98 13.47 5.76 -7.70
N VAL A 99 12.16 5.63 -7.71
CA VAL A 99 11.36 5.22 -8.87
C VAL A 99 10.27 6.25 -9.17
N ARG A 100 9.71 6.20 -10.37
CA ARG A 100 8.48 6.87 -10.77
C ARG A 100 7.53 5.89 -11.42
N LEU A 101 6.24 6.07 -11.20
CA LEU A 101 5.21 5.34 -11.92
C LEU A 101 4.72 6.20 -13.07
N VAL A 102 4.68 5.62 -14.26
CA VAL A 102 4.10 6.21 -15.46
C VAL A 102 2.76 5.53 -15.72
N ILE A 103 1.67 6.23 -15.45
CA ILE A 103 0.31 5.73 -15.59
C ILE A 103 -0.22 6.22 -16.94
N GLN A 104 -0.52 5.31 -17.84
CA GLN A 104 -0.93 5.58 -19.20
C GLN A 104 -2.29 4.99 -19.50
N GLY A 105 -3.19 5.81 -20.01
CA GLY A 105 -4.48 5.37 -20.54
C GLY A 105 -4.49 5.28 -22.07
N GLU A 106 -5.36 4.46 -22.63
CA GLU A 106 -5.61 4.42 -24.09
C GLU A 106 -6.10 5.77 -24.61
N LYS A 107 -6.93 6.46 -23.81
CA LYS A 107 -7.45 7.79 -24.06
C LYS A 107 -7.59 8.53 -22.72
N ARG A 108 -8.50 9.52 -22.67
CA ARG A 108 -8.74 10.30 -21.45
C ARG A 108 -9.27 9.43 -20.32
N TYR A 109 -8.80 9.70 -19.13
CA TYR A 109 -9.26 9.04 -17.92
C TYR A 109 -9.19 9.98 -16.72
N PHE A 110 -9.87 9.62 -15.65
CA PHE A 110 -9.74 10.23 -14.35
C PHE A 110 -8.86 9.36 -13.45
N LEU A 111 -8.04 10.00 -12.64
CA LEU A 111 -7.17 9.36 -11.66
C LEU A 111 -7.32 10.05 -10.32
N ASP A 112 -7.40 9.27 -9.25
CA ASP A 112 -7.53 9.77 -7.88
C ASP A 112 -6.90 8.80 -6.87
N ASP A 113 -6.73 9.26 -5.61
CA ASP A 113 -6.30 8.48 -4.46
C ASP A 113 -5.04 7.62 -4.71
N VAL A 114 -4.07 8.14 -5.47
CA VAL A 114 -2.82 7.42 -5.72
C VAL A 114 -1.98 7.41 -4.44
N LEU A 115 -1.78 6.25 -3.87
CA LEU A 115 -1.08 6.04 -2.62
C LEU A 115 -0.07 4.89 -2.75
N VAL A 116 1.15 5.13 -2.33
CA VAL A 116 2.19 4.10 -2.18
C VAL A 116 2.59 4.06 -0.71
N VAL A 117 2.41 2.91 -0.10
CA VAL A 117 2.78 2.67 1.31
C VAL A 117 3.69 1.44 1.39
N PRO A 118 4.60 1.38 2.37
CA PRO A 118 5.32 0.13 2.64
C PRO A 118 4.33 -1.01 2.78
N ALA A 119 4.59 -2.15 2.15
CA ALA A 119 3.84 -3.34 2.47
C ALA A 119 4.08 -3.60 3.95
N THR A 120 3.04 -3.45 4.76
CA THR A 120 3.12 -3.97 6.12
C THR A 120 3.39 -5.45 5.95
N THR A 121 4.62 -5.87 6.10
CA THR A 121 4.90 -7.24 6.50
C THR A 121 4.16 -7.38 7.83
N GLY A 122 2.93 -7.85 7.78
CA GLY A 122 2.35 -8.45 8.95
C GLY A 122 3.48 -9.33 9.47
N ILE A 123 3.74 -9.34 10.77
CA ILE A 123 4.78 -10.16 11.37
C ILE A 123 4.48 -11.64 11.05
N SER A 124 4.61 -11.99 9.77
CA SER A 124 4.61 -13.36 9.25
C SER A 124 6.05 -13.81 9.33
N GLY A 125 6.42 -14.32 10.50
CA GLY A 125 7.75 -14.84 10.71
C GLY A 125 8.52 -14.17 11.82
N VAL A 126 7.88 -13.66 12.88
CA VAL A 126 8.39 -14.00 14.19
C VAL A 126 8.12 -15.51 14.34
N THR A 127 8.93 -16.34 13.70
CA THR A 127 9.51 -17.41 14.50
C THR A 127 10.24 -16.66 15.61
N ALA A 128 9.49 -16.20 16.61
CA ALA A 128 10.06 -16.16 17.92
C ALA A 128 10.74 -17.54 18.01
N ASP A 129 12.07 -17.59 18.02
CA ASP A 129 12.71 -18.53 18.92
C ASP A 129 11.88 -18.35 20.17
N LYS A 130 10.90 -19.23 20.33
CA LYS A 130 10.06 -19.20 21.53
C LYS A 130 11.08 -19.43 22.62
N PRO A 131 11.52 -18.38 23.35
CA PRO A 131 12.39 -18.63 24.47
C PRO A 131 11.65 -19.72 25.21
N ASN A 132 12.28 -20.80 25.53
CA ASN A 132 11.65 -21.96 26.16
C ASN A 132 10.91 -21.45 27.39
N LEU A 133 9.65 -21.03 27.19
CA LEU A 133 8.77 -20.48 28.21
C LEU A 133 8.13 -21.59 29.04
N LYS A 134 8.54 -22.85 28.76
CA LYS A 134 8.11 -23.98 29.54
C LYS A 134 8.46 -23.77 31.00
N GLY A 135 7.43 -23.67 31.82
CA GLY A 135 7.57 -23.47 33.25
C GLY A 135 7.73 -22.02 33.70
N ARG A 136 7.78 -21.01 32.81
CA ARG A 136 7.80 -19.60 33.21
C ARG A 136 6.40 -19.12 33.60
N ILE A 137 6.33 -18.44 34.72
CA ILE A 137 5.09 -17.93 35.30
C ILE A 137 5.11 -16.40 35.28
N TYR A 138 4.01 -15.81 34.86
CA TYR A 138 3.84 -14.37 34.77
C TYR A 138 2.56 -13.95 35.50
N THR A 139 2.54 -12.73 36.01
CA THR A 139 1.27 -12.10 36.46
C THR A 139 0.38 -11.84 35.26
N THR A 140 -0.89 -11.51 35.48
CA THR A 140 -1.81 -11.06 34.42
C THR A 140 -1.41 -9.75 33.78
N SER A 141 -0.55 -8.97 34.42
CA SER A 141 0.08 -7.75 33.88
C SER A 141 1.39 -8.00 33.11
N GLY A 142 1.80 -9.29 32.94
CA GLY A 142 2.97 -9.67 32.17
C GLY A 142 4.30 -9.65 32.92
N VAL A 143 4.31 -9.45 34.23
CA VAL A 143 5.53 -9.47 35.05
C VAL A 143 5.93 -10.92 35.30
N TYR A 144 7.20 -11.27 35.02
CA TYR A 144 7.76 -12.58 35.33
C TYR A 144 7.94 -12.76 36.84
N VAL A 145 7.42 -13.86 37.39
CA VAL A 145 7.43 -14.14 38.84
C VAL A 145 8.13 -15.45 39.22
N GLY A 146 8.64 -16.19 38.25
CA GLY A 146 9.40 -17.41 38.55
C GLY A 146 8.99 -18.61 37.70
N THR A 147 9.43 -19.77 38.11
CA THR A 147 9.14 -21.06 37.47
C THR A 147 8.44 -22.07 38.39
N ASP A 148 8.38 -21.76 39.67
CA ASP A 148 7.74 -22.61 40.68
C ASP A 148 6.40 -22.00 41.11
N PHE A 149 5.32 -22.70 40.72
CA PHE A 149 3.95 -22.25 40.99
C PHE A 149 3.59 -22.41 42.49
N ASP A 150 4.21 -23.35 43.18
CA ASP A 150 3.83 -23.69 44.54
C ASP A 150 4.31 -22.67 45.58
N VAL A 151 5.31 -21.86 45.27
CA VAL A 151 5.84 -20.83 46.15
C VAL A 151 5.16 -19.47 45.97
N LEU A 152 4.29 -19.33 44.97
CA LEU A 152 3.61 -18.04 44.68
C LEU A 152 2.42 -17.83 45.63
N PRO A 153 2.10 -16.57 45.97
CA PRO A 153 0.87 -16.26 46.73
C PRO A 153 -0.40 -16.61 45.94
N GLN A 154 -1.53 -16.66 46.66
CA GLN A 154 -2.85 -16.85 45.99
C GLN A 154 -3.08 -15.74 44.97
N GLY A 155 -3.48 -16.12 43.76
CA GLY A 155 -3.65 -15.17 42.66
C GLY A 155 -3.90 -15.81 41.29
N VAL A 156 -4.02 -14.96 40.26
CA VAL A 156 -4.17 -15.39 38.88
C VAL A 156 -2.86 -15.17 38.12
N TYR A 157 -2.36 -16.22 37.50
CA TYR A 157 -1.10 -16.23 36.78
C TYR A 157 -1.24 -16.74 35.36
N VAL A 158 -0.25 -16.48 34.53
CA VAL A 158 -0.14 -17.02 33.17
C VAL A 158 1.01 -18.02 33.15
N VAL A 159 0.69 -19.30 32.93
CA VAL A 159 1.66 -20.39 32.83
C VAL A 159 1.53 -21.01 31.46
N ASN A 160 2.61 -21.07 30.68
CA ASN A 160 2.60 -21.62 29.31
C ASN A 160 1.48 -21.00 28.43
N GLY A 161 1.22 -19.68 28.57
CA GLY A 161 0.19 -18.97 27.82
C GLY A 161 -1.26 -19.21 28.29
N LYS A 162 -1.48 -19.96 29.38
CA LYS A 162 -2.82 -20.22 29.97
C LYS A 162 -2.95 -19.51 31.30
N LYS A 163 -4.13 -18.94 31.59
CA LYS A 163 -4.47 -18.43 32.91
C LYS A 163 -4.71 -19.58 33.88
N VAL A 164 -4.06 -19.52 35.03
CA VAL A 164 -4.16 -20.48 36.12
C VAL A 164 -4.40 -19.73 37.42
N VAL A 165 -5.31 -20.23 38.24
CA VAL A 165 -5.59 -19.69 39.57
C VAL A 165 -4.88 -20.54 40.61
N LYS A 166 -4.21 -19.90 41.55
CA LYS A 166 -3.64 -20.52 42.74
C LYS A 166 -4.48 -20.22 43.94
#